data_f32f879211e76e0700a563a8d5bbac3c
#
_entry.id   f32f879211e76e0700a563a8d5bbac3c
#
_cell.length_a   1.000
_cell.length_b   1.000
_cell.length_c   1.000
_cell.angle_alpha   90.00
_cell.angle_beta   90.00
_cell.angle_gamma   90.00
#
_symmetry.space_group_name_H-M   'P 1'
#
loop_
_entity.id
_entity.type
_entity.pdbx_description
1 polymer ?
#
loop_
_entity_poly.entity_id
_entity_poly.type
_entity_poly.pdbx_seq_one_letter_code
_entity_poly.pdbx_strand_id
1 'polypeptide(L)'
;KYYVENSPEISDREFDVLMRELQELEAAHPEYADPNSPTARVGSDLTTEFQSVEHRFPMLSLGNTYSLDELHEFIGRIEKELGQTEFVCELKFDGTAISLTYEHGALLRAVTRWDGTRGDDVTANIRTIRTIPLHLQGGDYPDFFEIRGEVLMPYASFDRLNREREENGEPLLANPRNAAAGTLKQQSSAVVAQRGLDCTLYQLAGDDLPCTTHWESVSYTHLTLPTK
;
A
#
# COMPACT_ATOMS: atom_id res chain seq x y z
N LYS A 1 -15.17 6.97 2.24
CA LYS A 1 -16.37 6.31 2.79
C LYS A 1 -16.83 5.14 1.92
N TYR A 2 -17.09 5.30 0.62
CA TYR A 2 -17.56 4.23 -0.25
C TYR A 2 -16.66 2.98 -0.27
N TYR A 3 -15.36 3.13 -0.49
CA TYR A 3 -14.41 2.00 -0.60
C TYR A 3 -13.66 1.66 0.69
N VAL A 4 -13.53 2.62 1.61
CA VAL A 4 -12.68 2.46 2.80
C VAL A 4 -13.49 2.10 4.04
N GLU A 5 -14.63 2.75 4.26
CA GLU A 5 -15.44 2.54 5.44
C GLU A 5 -16.55 1.49 5.25
N ASN A 6 -16.68 0.95 4.01
CA ASN A 6 -17.77 0.05 3.62
C ASN A 6 -19.16 0.54 4.05
N SER A 7 -19.30 1.87 4.14
CA SER A 7 -20.52 2.59 4.52
C SER A 7 -20.85 3.61 3.42
N PRO A 8 -21.41 3.16 2.28
CA PRO A 8 -21.75 4.04 1.18
C PRO A 8 -22.87 5.00 1.60
N GLU A 9 -22.63 6.30 1.45
CA GLU A 9 -23.65 7.35 1.65
C GLU A 9 -24.49 7.56 0.39
N ILE A 10 -24.04 7.00 -0.74
CA ILE A 10 -24.69 7.06 -2.05
C ILE A 10 -24.75 5.67 -2.68
N SER A 11 -25.71 5.45 -3.57
CA SER A 11 -25.80 4.20 -4.34
C SER A 11 -24.70 4.07 -5.38
N ASP A 12 -24.42 2.84 -5.83
CA ASP A 12 -23.44 2.57 -6.90
C ASP A 12 -23.75 3.37 -8.16
N ARG A 13 -25.02 3.52 -8.51
CA ARG A 13 -25.46 4.29 -9.66
C ARG A 13 -25.14 5.78 -9.52
N GLU A 14 -25.37 6.34 -8.35
CA GLU A 14 -25.04 7.75 -8.07
C GLU A 14 -23.53 7.97 -8.09
N PHE A 15 -22.77 7.02 -7.55
CA PHE A 15 -21.31 7.04 -7.63
C PHE A 15 -20.82 7.04 -9.09
N ASP A 16 -21.35 6.13 -9.93
CA ASP A 16 -20.98 6.05 -11.35
C ASP A 16 -21.33 7.31 -12.14
N VAL A 17 -22.45 7.96 -11.81
CA VAL A 17 -22.85 9.26 -12.40
C VAL A 17 -21.83 10.34 -12.03
N LEU A 18 -21.49 10.48 -10.75
CA LEU A 18 -20.51 11.47 -10.28
C LEU A 18 -19.12 11.24 -10.88
N MET A 19 -18.70 9.98 -11.01
CA MET A 19 -17.41 9.64 -11.62
C MET A 19 -17.38 10.05 -13.11
N ARG A 20 -18.47 9.84 -13.84
CA ARG A 20 -18.57 10.25 -15.24
C ARG A 20 -18.56 11.78 -15.37
N GLU A 21 -19.33 12.48 -14.54
CA GLU A 21 -19.34 13.94 -14.51
C GLU A 21 -17.94 14.50 -14.22
N LEU A 22 -17.23 13.92 -13.26
CA LEU A 22 -15.86 14.33 -12.96
C LEU A 22 -14.93 14.10 -14.16
N GLN A 23 -15.01 12.95 -14.84
CA GLN A 23 -14.24 12.69 -16.06
C GLN A 23 -14.52 13.70 -17.17
N GLU A 24 -15.80 14.08 -17.37
CA GLU A 24 -16.19 15.07 -18.36
C GLU A 24 -15.65 16.46 -18.01
N LEU A 25 -15.70 16.86 -16.73
CA LEU A 25 -15.14 18.13 -16.25
C LEU A 25 -13.63 18.19 -16.39
N GLU A 26 -12.91 17.14 -16.02
CA GLU A 26 -11.45 17.05 -16.19
C GLU A 26 -11.02 17.09 -17.67
N ALA A 27 -11.79 16.45 -18.53
CA ALA A 27 -11.56 16.52 -19.99
C ALA A 27 -11.82 17.93 -20.57
N ALA A 28 -12.82 18.64 -20.03
CA ALA A 28 -13.14 20.01 -20.46
C ALA A 28 -12.16 21.03 -19.89
N HIS A 29 -11.51 20.75 -18.77
CA HIS A 29 -10.64 21.63 -18.02
C HIS A 29 -9.30 20.96 -17.66
N PRO A 30 -8.43 20.68 -18.65
CA PRO A 30 -7.14 20.01 -18.42
C PRO A 30 -6.22 20.75 -17.45
N GLU A 31 -6.43 22.06 -17.29
CA GLU A 31 -5.68 22.91 -16.35
C GLU A 31 -5.90 22.56 -14.87
N TYR A 32 -6.98 21.84 -14.56
CA TYR A 32 -7.29 21.33 -13.21
C TYR A 32 -7.03 19.84 -13.06
N ALA A 33 -6.40 19.18 -14.04
CA ALA A 33 -6.10 17.76 -13.97
C ALA A 33 -5.20 17.45 -12.76
N ASP A 34 -5.70 16.58 -11.88
CA ASP A 34 -4.96 16.09 -10.71
C ASP A 34 -4.58 14.63 -10.93
N PRO A 35 -3.27 14.28 -10.91
CA PRO A 35 -2.82 12.90 -11.03
C PRO A 35 -3.35 11.99 -9.89
N ASN A 36 -3.81 12.57 -8.80
CA ASN A 36 -4.43 11.86 -7.67
C ASN A 36 -5.97 11.91 -7.69
N SER A 37 -6.58 12.35 -8.78
CA SER A 37 -8.03 12.27 -8.96
C SER A 37 -8.53 10.82 -8.86
N PRO A 38 -9.72 10.58 -8.32
CA PRO A 38 -10.35 9.26 -8.37
C PRO A 38 -10.47 8.69 -9.79
N THR A 39 -10.58 9.56 -10.80
CA THR A 39 -10.66 9.17 -12.22
C THR A 39 -9.32 8.67 -12.76
N ALA A 40 -8.20 9.11 -12.20
CA ALA A 40 -6.84 8.69 -12.56
C ALA A 40 -6.43 7.34 -11.93
N ARG A 41 -7.29 6.71 -11.09
CA ARG A 41 -6.96 5.41 -10.47
C ARG A 41 -6.75 4.29 -11.47
N VAL A 42 -7.38 4.35 -12.63
CA VAL A 42 -7.21 3.38 -13.70
C VAL A 42 -6.71 4.13 -14.93
N GLY A 43 -5.38 4.26 -15.04
CA GLY A 43 -4.73 4.84 -16.22
C GLY A 43 -4.75 3.86 -17.40
N SER A 44 -4.68 4.41 -18.61
CA SER A 44 -4.49 3.65 -19.84
C SER A 44 -3.01 3.35 -20.11
N ASP A 45 -2.11 3.64 -19.16
CA ASP A 45 -0.68 3.66 -19.40
C ASP A 45 -0.09 2.26 -19.30
N LEU A 46 0.36 1.76 -20.46
CA LEU A 46 1.21 0.58 -20.55
C LEU A 46 2.64 1.01 -20.20
N THR A 47 3.09 0.64 -19.01
CA THR A 47 4.47 0.83 -18.59
C THR A 47 5.34 -0.25 -19.24
N THR A 48 6.29 0.12 -20.08
CA THR A 48 7.20 -0.84 -20.70
C THR A 48 8.29 -1.33 -19.76
N GLU A 49 8.74 -0.47 -18.85
CA GLU A 49 9.71 -0.77 -17.78
C GLU A 49 9.41 0.06 -16.55
N PHE A 50 9.58 -0.54 -15.35
CA PHE A 50 9.52 0.19 -14.11
C PHE A 50 10.82 0.95 -13.86
N GLN A 51 10.73 2.23 -13.49
CA GLN A 51 11.91 3.00 -13.11
C GLN A 51 12.45 2.52 -11.78
N SER A 52 13.76 2.30 -11.69
CA SER A 52 14.41 2.02 -10.41
C SER A 52 14.63 3.31 -9.64
N VAL A 53 14.13 3.36 -8.40
CA VAL A 53 14.19 4.49 -7.50
C VAL A 53 14.97 4.13 -6.24
N GLU A 54 15.82 5.03 -5.77
CA GLU A 54 16.51 4.89 -4.48
C GLU A 54 15.57 5.28 -3.33
N HIS A 55 15.58 4.46 -2.27
CA HIS A 55 14.83 4.74 -1.05
C HIS A 55 15.51 5.84 -0.25
N ARG A 56 14.76 6.87 0.14
CA ARG A 56 15.27 7.90 1.06
C ARG A 56 15.61 7.31 2.42
N PHE A 57 14.78 6.40 2.90
CA PHE A 57 14.99 5.64 4.13
C PHE A 57 15.14 4.16 3.76
N PRO A 58 16.26 3.48 4.08
CA PRO A 58 16.46 2.09 3.71
C PRO A 58 15.35 1.17 4.26
N MET A 59 14.88 0.24 3.43
CA MET A 59 13.87 -0.77 3.78
C MET A 59 14.56 -2.05 4.24
N LEU A 60 14.89 -2.12 5.53
CA LEU A 60 15.62 -3.25 6.10
C LEU A 60 14.77 -4.52 6.15
N SER A 61 15.44 -5.68 6.02
CA SER A 61 14.82 -6.98 6.27
C SER A 61 14.78 -7.27 7.76
N LEU A 62 13.68 -7.84 8.23
CA LEU A 62 13.57 -8.34 9.60
C LEU A 62 14.23 -9.72 9.71
N GLY A 63 14.95 -9.97 10.82
CA GLY A 63 15.39 -11.30 11.20
C GLY A 63 14.20 -12.18 11.62
N ASN A 64 14.37 -13.48 11.56
CA ASN A 64 13.37 -14.44 11.99
C ASN A 64 13.81 -15.15 13.27
N THR A 65 12.85 -15.53 14.12
CA THR A 65 13.01 -16.47 15.22
C THR A 65 12.01 -17.61 15.01
N TYR A 66 12.41 -18.83 15.33
CA TYR A 66 11.62 -20.03 15.08
C TYR A 66 11.29 -20.82 16.36
N SER A 67 11.81 -20.37 17.52
CA SER A 67 11.57 -21.00 18.81
C SER A 67 11.41 -19.95 19.91
N LEU A 68 10.82 -20.38 21.05
CA LEU A 68 10.74 -19.55 22.24
C LEU A 68 12.13 -19.23 22.82
N ASP A 69 13.08 -20.14 22.70
CA ASP A 69 14.44 -19.92 23.17
C ASP A 69 15.12 -18.81 22.39
N GLU A 70 15.03 -18.82 21.06
CA GLU A 70 15.54 -17.74 20.19
C GLU A 70 14.84 -16.39 20.49
N LEU A 71 13.54 -16.41 20.80
CA LEU A 71 12.80 -15.20 21.21
C LEU A 71 13.31 -14.68 22.54
N HIS A 72 13.55 -15.56 23.55
CA HIS A 72 14.13 -15.18 24.84
C HIS A 72 15.54 -14.63 24.67
N GLU A 73 16.36 -15.22 23.82
CA GLU A 73 17.70 -14.71 23.50
C GLU A 73 17.63 -13.31 22.85
N PHE A 74 16.67 -13.09 21.93
CA PHE A 74 16.44 -11.79 21.30
C PHE A 74 16.06 -10.73 22.35
N ILE A 75 15.10 -11.02 23.20
CA ILE A 75 14.66 -10.13 24.31
C ILE A 75 15.85 -9.85 25.24
N GLY A 76 16.55 -10.90 25.68
CA GLY A 76 17.68 -10.77 26.61
C GLY A 76 18.84 -9.93 26.05
N ARG A 77 19.09 -9.96 24.75
CA ARG A 77 20.10 -9.08 24.11
C ARG A 77 19.69 -7.60 24.22
N ILE A 78 18.41 -7.30 23.97
CA ILE A 78 17.89 -5.93 24.05
C ILE A 78 17.93 -5.43 25.51
N GLU A 79 17.42 -6.23 26.43
CA GLU A 79 17.37 -5.86 27.85
C GLU A 79 18.76 -5.71 28.48
N LYS A 80 19.74 -6.44 28.00
CA LYS A 80 21.14 -6.31 28.46
C LYS A 80 21.73 -4.95 28.12
N GLU A 81 21.34 -4.37 26.97
CA GLU A 81 21.88 -3.08 26.52
C GLU A 81 21.04 -1.90 26.98
N LEU A 82 19.73 -2.04 26.99
CA LEU A 82 18.78 -0.94 27.24
C LEU A 82 18.09 -1.01 28.62
N GLY A 83 18.27 -2.11 29.37
CA GLY A 83 17.51 -2.38 30.59
C GLY A 83 16.12 -2.93 30.26
N GLN A 84 15.21 -2.89 31.25
CA GLN A 84 13.85 -3.35 31.06
C GLN A 84 13.15 -2.53 29.96
N THR A 85 12.65 -3.21 28.94
CA THR A 85 12.12 -2.61 27.72
C THR A 85 10.73 -3.13 27.45
N GLU A 86 9.84 -2.25 27.01
CA GLU A 86 8.51 -2.62 26.50
C GLU A 86 8.59 -2.99 25.03
N PHE A 87 7.81 -3.99 24.62
CA PHE A 87 7.77 -4.49 23.25
C PHE A 87 6.38 -4.31 22.66
N VAL A 88 6.33 -3.95 21.37
CA VAL A 88 5.12 -3.94 20.58
C VAL A 88 5.07 -5.21 19.74
N CYS A 89 3.95 -5.93 19.78
CA CYS A 89 3.71 -7.11 18.97
C CYS A 89 2.76 -6.77 17.84
N GLU A 90 3.16 -7.07 16.61
CA GLU A 90 2.41 -6.77 15.40
C GLU A 90 2.28 -8.00 14.52
N LEU A 91 1.24 -8.03 13.69
CA LEU A 91 1.09 -9.07 12.68
C LEU A 91 2.12 -8.86 11.57
N LYS A 92 2.87 -9.93 11.25
CA LYS A 92 3.74 -9.93 10.08
C LYS A 92 2.97 -10.48 8.88
N PHE A 93 2.47 -9.57 8.07
CA PHE A 93 1.75 -9.91 6.86
C PHE A 93 2.67 -10.54 5.80
N ASP A 94 2.11 -11.43 4.99
CA ASP A 94 2.82 -12.15 3.94
C ASP A 94 2.37 -11.69 2.55
N GLY A 95 3.07 -10.72 2.01
CA GLY A 95 2.80 -10.07 0.73
C GLY A 95 4.05 -9.50 0.08
N THR A 96 3.93 -8.29 -0.45
CA THR A 96 5.02 -7.53 -1.07
C THR A 96 5.19 -6.20 -0.39
N ALA A 97 6.35 -5.99 0.22
CA ALA A 97 6.66 -4.75 0.92
C ALA A 97 6.69 -3.55 -0.04
N ILE A 98 6.11 -2.45 0.42
CA ILE A 98 5.95 -1.20 -0.31
C ILE A 98 6.30 0.00 0.57
N SER A 99 6.91 1.03 0.00
CA SER A 99 7.01 2.37 0.58
C SER A 99 6.13 3.32 -0.22
N LEU A 100 5.24 4.02 0.47
CA LEU A 100 4.37 5.06 -0.07
C LEU A 100 4.90 6.41 0.41
N THR A 101 5.20 7.31 -0.52
CA THR A 101 5.61 8.68 -0.22
C THR A 101 4.39 9.60 -0.35
N TYR A 102 4.11 10.36 0.69
CA TYR A 102 3.13 11.44 0.68
C TYR A 102 3.83 12.79 0.79
N GLU A 103 3.35 13.75 0.00
CA GLU A 103 3.77 15.14 0.03
C GLU A 103 2.52 16.02 0.06
N HIS A 104 2.44 16.94 1.04
CA HIS A 104 1.27 17.80 1.28
C HIS A 104 -0.06 17.03 1.30
N GLY A 105 -0.03 15.81 1.86
CA GLY A 105 -1.19 14.91 1.94
C GLY A 105 -1.55 14.17 0.66
N ALA A 106 -0.86 14.38 -0.45
CA ALA A 106 -1.09 13.69 -1.71
C ALA A 106 -0.10 12.53 -1.90
N LEU A 107 -0.58 11.39 -2.43
CA LEU A 107 0.28 10.26 -2.80
C LEU A 107 1.19 10.64 -3.97
N LEU A 108 2.46 10.91 -3.66
CA LEU A 108 3.47 11.27 -4.64
C LEU A 108 4.00 10.03 -5.37
N ARG A 109 4.42 9.01 -4.62
CA ARG A 109 5.12 7.84 -5.17
C ARG A 109 4.91 6.58 -4.34
N ALA A 110 5.04 5.43 -5.01
CA ALA A 110 5.04 4.11 -4.39
C ALA A 110 6.18 3.25 -4.97
N VAL A 111 7.04 2.72 -4.10
CA VAL A 111 8.27 2.01 -4.49
C VAL A 111 8.34 0.65 -3.79
N THR A 112 8.60 -0.42 -4.55
CA THR A 112 8.81 -1.76 -3.97
C THR A 112 10.12 -1.83 -3.18
N ARG A 113 10.24 -2.76 -2.23
CA ARG A 113 11.45 -2.87 -1.40
C ARG A 113 12.69 -3.28 -2.20
N TRP A 114 12.58 -4.23 -3.14
CA TRP A 114 13.63 -4.95 -3.83
C TRP A 114 14.83 -5.32 -2.91
N ASP A 115 15.99 -4.64 -3.02
CA ASP A 115 17.18 -4.92 -2.20
C ASP A 115 17.25 -4.12 -0.88
N GLY A 116 16.27 -3.25 -0.65
CA GLY A 116 16.14 -2.39 0.52
C GLY A 116 16.81 -1.03 0.38
N THR A 117 17.66 -0.81 -0.64
CA THR A 117 18.25 0.49 -1.00
C THR A 117 17.58 1.09 -2.23
N ARG A 118 17.13 0.26 -3.15
CA ARG A 118 16.40 0.64 -4.37
C ARG A 118 15.16 -0.23 -4.53
N GLY A 119 14.21 0.26 -5.32
CA GLY A 119 13.01 -0.48 -5.67
C GLY A 119 12.44 -0.01 -6.99
N ASP A 120 11.41 -0.70 -7.47
CA ASP A 120 10.69 -0.33 -8.69
C ASP A 120 9.58 0.67 -8.35
N ASP A 121 9.46 1.74 -9.12
CA ASP A 121 8.33 2.68 -9.04
C ASP A 121 7.08 2.00 -9.62
N VAL A 122 6.15 1.69 -8.74
CA VAL A 122 4.88 1.05 -9.07
C VAL A 122 3.68 1.95 -8.77
N THR A 123 3.90 3.26 -8.77
CA THR A 123 2.90 4.26 -8.36
C THR A 123 1.59 4.11 -9.14
N ALA A 124 1.64 3.93 -10.46
CA ALA A 124 0.45 3.74 -11.29
C ALA A 124 -0.37 2.52 -10.86
N ASN A 125 0.29 1.43 -10.49
CA ASN A 125 -0.35 0.20 -10.03
C ASN A 125 -0.91 0.36 -8.62
N ILE A 126 -0.18 0.99 -7.71
CA ILE A 126 -0.61 1.26 -6.34
C ILE A 126 -1.85 2.16 -6.30
N ARG A 127 -1.96 3.14 -7.19
CA ARG A 127 -3.15 3.99 -7.28
C ARG A 127 -4.44 3.21 -7.53
N THR A 128 -4.37 2.01 -8.07
CA THR A 128 -5.54 1.14 -8.30
C THR A 128 -6.03 0.43 -7.04
N ILE A 129 -5.22 0.37 -5.98
CA ILE A 129 -5.58 -0.25 -4.70
C ILE A 129 -6.49 0.72 -3.94
N ARG A 130 -7.75 0.32 -3.77
CA ARG A 130 -8.81 1.21 -3.26
C ARG A 130 -8.63 1.61 -1.78
N THR A 131 -7.97 0.76 -1.00
CA THR A 131 -7.67 1.02 0.42
C THR A 131 -6.55 2.02 0.63
N ILE A 132 -5.74 2.33 -0.40
CA ILE A 132 -4.72 3.36 -0.33
C ILE A 132 -5.33 4.72 -0.68
N PRO A 133 -5.32 5.70 0.23
CA PRO A 133 -5.80 7.04 -0.05
C PRO A 133 -4.85 7.75 -1.02
N LEU A 134 -5.40 8.35 -2.07
CA LEU A 134 -4.63 9.22 -2.98
C LEU A 134 -4.41 10.60 -2.37
N HIS A 135 -5.37 11.05 -1.55
CA HIS A 135 -5.26 12.22 -0.70
C HIS A 135 -5.66 11.86 0.73
N LEU A 136 -4.86 12.30 1.68
CA LEU A 136 -5.15 12.16 3.10
C LEU A 136 -6.24 13.16 3.52
N GLN A 137 -7.08 12.74 4.44
CA GLN A 137 -8.11 13.60 5.03
C GLN A 137 -7.58 14.25 6.31
N GLY A 138 -8.09 15.43 6.66
CA GLY A 138 -7.65 16.20 7.80
C GLY A 138 -6.47 17.12 7.46
N GLY A 139 -5.66 17.48 8.43
CA GLY A 139 -4.53 18.40 8.28
C GLY A 139 -3.38 18.11 9.24
N ASP A 140 -3.54 17.10 10.07
CA ASP A 140 -2.56 16.75 11.12
C ASP A 140 -1.56 15.69 10.61
N TYR A 141 -0.95 15.94 9.45
CA TYR A 141 0.10 15.09 8.89
C TYR A 141 1.30 15.93 8.48
N PRO A 142 2.54 15.35 8.48
CA PRO A 142 3.72 16.04 8.02
C PRO A 142 3.62 16.43 6.52
N ASP A 143 4.26 17.52 6.14
CA ASP A 143 4.31 17.93 4.73
C ASP A 143 4.94 16.87 3.83
N PHE A 144 5.92 16.12 4.33
CA PHE A 144 6.56 15.03 3.64
C PHE A 144 6.83 13.86 4.60
N PHE A 145 6.39 12.66 4.24
CA PHE A 145 6.71 11.44 4.95
C PHE A 145 6.57 10.21 4.05
N GLU A 146 7.20 9.12 4.48
CA GLU A 146 6.98 7.80 3.90
C GLU A 146 6.19 6.93 4.87
N ILE A 147 5.33 6.08 4.34
CA ILE A 147 4.66 5.04 5.10
C ILE A 147 4.89 3.70 4.44
N ARG A 148 5.28 2.72 5.23
CA ARG A 148 5.57 1.36 4.78
C ARG A 148 4.42 0.45 5.06
N GLY A 149 4.22 -0.48 4.15
CA GLY A 149 3.17 -1.47 4.23
C GLY A 149 3.50 -2.74 3.47
N GLU A 150 2.52 -3.61 3.48
CA GLU A 150 2.54 -4.86 2.73
C GLU A 150 1.35 -4.89 1.78
N VAL A 151 1.62 -5.01 0.48
CA VAL A 151 0.59 -5.24 -0.53
C VAL A 151 0.25 -6.72 -0.54
N LEU A 152 -1.03 -7.01 -0.41
CA LEU A 152 -1.58 -8.34 -0.22
C LEU A 152 -2.54 -8.69 -1.35
N MET A 153 -2.68 -9.97 -1.63
CA MET A 153 -3.82 -10.51 -2.38
C MET A 153 -4.76 -11.21 -1.39
N PRO A 154 -5.94 -10.64 -1.11
CA PRO A 154 -6.94 -11.31 -0.27
C PRO A 154 -7.30 -12.69 -0.82
N TYR A 155 -7.56 -13.66 0.05
CA TYR A 155 -7.91 -15.02 -0.37
C TYR A 155 -9.11 -15.04 -1.33
N ALA A 156 -10.11 -14.20 -1.11
CA ALA A 156 -11.27 -14.11 -2.00
C ALA A 156 -10.87 -13.70 -3.44
N SER A 157 -9.91 -12.76 -3.58
CA SER A 157 -9.36 -12.37 -4.88
C SER A 157 -8.52 -13.48 -5.50
N PHE A 158 -7.69 -14.14 -4.70
CA PHE A 158 -6.85 -15.26 -5.15
C PHE A 158 -7.69 -16.43 -5.66
N ASP A 159 -8.72 -16.84 -4.92
CA ASP A 159 -9.62 -17.95 -5.30
C ASP A 159 -10.43 -17.62 -6.54
N ARG A 160 -10.91 -16.35 -6.68
CA ARG A 160 -11.59 -15.90 -7.88
C ARG A 160 -10.68 -15.98 -9.10
N LEU A 161 -9.46 -15.45 -9.00
CA LEU A 161 -8.49 -15.49 -10.10
C LEU A 161 -8.10 -16.91 -10.49
N ASN A 162 -7.95 -17.82 -9.53
CA ASN A 162 -7.64 -19.21 -9.83
C ASN A 162 -8.80 -19.94 -10.51
N ARG A 163 -10.05 -19.66 -10.15
CA ARG A 163 -11.22 -20.19 -10.88
C ARG A 163 -11.25 -19.68 -12.33
N GLU A 164 -11.05 -18.38 -12.55
CA GLU A 164 -10.99 -17.80 -13.91
C GLU A 164 -9.89 -18.45 -14.74
N ARG A 165 -8.72 -18.70 -14.15
CA ARG A 165 -7.59 -19.36 -14.82
C ARG A 165 -7.88 -20.83 -15.14
N GLU A 166 -8.50 -21.55 -14.23
CA GLU A 166 -8.91 -22.95 -14.43
C GLU A 166 -9.93 -23.07 -15.58
N GLU A 167 -10.92 -22.18 -15.62
CA GLU A 167 -11.92 -22.12 -16.70
C GLU A 167 -11.27 -21.82 -18.07
N ASN A 168 -10.20 -21.03 -18.08
CA ASN A 168 -9.44 -20.69 -19.28
C ASN A 168 -8.32 -21.69 -19.62
N GLY A 169 -8.11 -22.73 -18.83
CA GLY A 169 -7.04 -23.73 -19.02
C GLY A 169 -5.65 -23.16 -18.77
N GLU A 170 -5.52 -22.10 -17.96
CA GLU A 170 -4.27 -21.47 -17.61
C GLU A 170 -3.66 -22.08 -16.34
N PRO A 171 -2.31 -22.04 -16.15
CA PRO A 171 -1.67 -22.49 -14.92
C PRO A 171 -2.17 -21.67 -13.71
N LEU A 172 -2.48 -22.36 -12.59
CA LEU A 172 -2.95 -21.71 -11.37
C LEU A 172 -1.85 -20.88 -10.71
N LEU A 173 -2.24 -19.83 -10.01
CA LEU A 173 -1.37 -19.06 -9.14
C LEU A 173 -0.95 -19.92 -7.94
N ALA A 174 0.33 -19.90 -7.57
CA ALA A 174 0.89 -20.80 -6.55
C ALA A 174 0.48 -20.43 -5.11
N ASN A 175 0.51 -19.14 -4.78
CA ASN A 175 0.13 -18.62 -3.47
C ASN A 175 -0.22 -17.13 -3.56
N PRO A 176 -0.95 -16.56 -2.57
CA PRO A 176 -1.36 -15.16 -2.56
C PRO A 176 -0.20 -14.17 -2.59
N ARG A 177 0.91 -14.45 -1.89
CA ARG A 177 2.09 -13.57 -1.86
C ARG A 177 2.71 -13.39 -3.25
N ASN A 178 3.00 -14.51 -3.94
CA ASN A 178 3.58 -14.46 -5.28
C ASN A 178 2.60 -13.86 -6.29
N ALA A 179 1.31 -14.12 -6.11
CA ALA A 179 0.25 -13.53 -6.92
C ALA A 179 0.16 -12.01 -6.73
N ALA A 180 0.31 -11.50 -5.50
CA ALA A 180 0.38 -10.07 -5.21
C ALA A 180 1.61 -9.44 -5.86
N ALA A 181 2.81 -10.02 -5.66
CA ALA A 181 4.05 -9.53 -6.24
C ALA A 181 4.01 -9.49 -7.78
N GLY A 182 3.55 -10.57 -8.42
CA GLY A 182 3.40 -10.65 -9.87
C GLY A 182 2.33 -9.72 -10.41
N THR A 183 1.26 -9.46 -9.64
CA THR A 183 0.23 -8.49 -10.01
C THR A 183 0.76 -7.07 -9.94
N LEU A 184 1.46 -6.73 -8.85
CA LEU A 184 2.00 -5.38 -8.66
C LEU A 184 3.00 -4.99 -9.76
N LYS A 185 3.64 -5.96 -10.41
CA LYS A 185 4.59 -5.77 -11.52
C LYS A 185 3.95 -5.94 -12.91
N GLN A 186 2.63 -5.91 -13.04
CA GLN A 186 1.97 -5.87 -14.34
C GLN A 186 2.17 -4.51 -15.01
N GLN A 187 2.37 -4.51 -16.32
CA GLN A 187 2.56 -3.29 -17.11
C GLN A 187 1.28 -2.46 -17.24
N SER A 188 0.12 -3.10 -17.14
CA SER A 188 -1.18 -2.45 -17.23
C SER A 188 -1.80 -2.27 -15.85
N SER A 189 -1.98 -1.03 -15.41
CA SER A 189 -2.68 -0.70 -14.17
C SER A 189 -4.16 -1.14 -14.20
N ALA A 190 -4.78 -1.21 -15.38
CA ALA A 190 -6.14 -1.73 -15.55
C ALA A 190 -6.22 -3.22 -15.17
N VAL A 191 -5.23 -4.02 -15.53
CA VAL A 191 -5.14 -5.43 -15.12
C VAL A 191 -4.95 -5.54 -13.61
N VAL A 192 -4.11 -4.67 -13.01
CA VAL A 192 -3.90 -4.62 -11.56
C VAL A 192 -5.20 -4.31 -10.83
N ALA A 193 -5.96 -3.31 -11.30
CA ALA A 193 -7.24 -2.92 -10.72
C ALA A 193 -8.25 -4.08 -10.65
N GLN A 194 -8.30 -4.93 -11.67
CA GLN A 194 -9.21 -6.08 -11.73
C GLN A 194 -8.83 -7.20 -10.78
N ARG A 195 -7.56 -7.30 -10.38
CA ARG A 195 -7.05 -8.39 -9.54
C ARG A 195 -7.36 -8.23 -8.05
N GLY A 196 -7.78 -7.04 -7.61
CA GLY A 196 -8.29 -6.81 -6.26
C GLY A 196 -7.21 -6.97 -5.18
N LEU A 197 -6.09 -6.25 -5.32
CA LEU A 197 -5.07 -6.15 -4.27
C LEU A 197 -5.58 -5.30 -3.11
N ASP A 198 -4.97 -5.52 -1.96
CA ASP A 198 -5.15 -4.74 -0.73
C ASP A 198 -3.80 -4.33 -0.15
N CYS A 199 -3.79 -3.43 0.82
CA CYS A 199 -2.57 -2.98 1.46
C CYS A 199 -2.79 -2.74 2.95
N THR A 200 -1.87 -3.25 3.78
CA THR A 200 -1.81 -2.94 5.21
C THR A 200 -0.57 -2.12 5.49
N LEU A 201 -0.74 -0.99 6.19
CA LEU A 201 0.34 -0.07 6.54
C LEU A 201 0.76 -0.30 7.99
N TYR A 202 2.08 -0.27 8.27
CA TYR A 202 2.60 -0.65 9.58
C TYR A 202 3.73 0.22 10.12
N GLN A 203 4.37 1.09 9.31
CA GLN A 203 5.51 1.90 9.77
C GLN A 203 5.55 3.25 9.08
N LEU A 204 5.71 4.31 9.86
CA LEU A 204 6.07 5.64 9.36
C LEU A 204 7.58 5.80 9.27
N ALA A 205 8.05 6.55 8.28
CA ALA A 205 9.43 6.98 8.13
C ALA A 205 9.46 8.45 7.67
N GLY A 206 10.22 9.28 8.35
CA GLY A 206 10.30 10.72 8.09
C GLY A 206 11.16 11.41 9.14
N ASP A 207 11.52 12.67 8.85
CA ASP A 207 12.37 13.46 9.74
C ASP A 207 11.53 14.17 10.84
N ASP A 208 10.30 14.59 10.50
CA ASP A 208 9.40 15.36 11.38
C ASP A 208 8.09 14.59 11.64
N LEU A 209 8.20 13.37 12.19
CA LEU A 209 7.04 12.56 12.48
C LEU A 209 6.30 13.05 13.75
N PRO A 210 4.96 13.00 13.78
CA PRO A 210 4.14 13.43 14.92
C PRO A 210 4.10 12.38 16.05
N CYS A 211 5.12 11.52 16.14
CA CYS A 211 5.21 10.43 17.10
C CYS A 211 6.65 10.24 17.56
N THR A 212 6.84 9.86 18.82
CA THR A 212 8.14 9.64 19.46
C THR A 212 8.42 8.17 19.72
N THR A 213 7.38 7.36 19.76
CA THR A 213 7.47 5.91 20.00
C THR A 213 6.91 5.10 18.83
N HIS A 214 7.33 3.86 18.73
CA HIS A 214 6.78 2.96 17.70
C HIS A 214 5.27 2.71 17.90
N TRP A 215 4.82 2.60 19.16
CA TRP A 215 3.39 2.47 19.49
C TRP A 215 2.55 3.65 18.98
N GLU A 216 3.03 4.88 19.18
CA GLU A 216 2.37 6.08 18.66
C GLU A 216 2.36 6.08 17.12
N SER A 217 3.47 5.67 16.48
CA SER A 217 3.57 5.55 15.03
C SER A 217 2.54 4.58 14.48
N VAL A 218 2.41 3.38 15.06
CA VAL A 218 1.40 2.38 14.66
C VAL A 218 -0.01 2.92 14.88
N SER A 219 -0.26 3.53 16.03
CA SER A 219 -1.57 4.15 16.33
C SER A 219 -1.90 5.25 15.32
N TYR A 220 -0.94 6.07 14.94
CA TYR A 220 -1.11 7.13 13.94
C TYR A 220 -1.48 6.56 12.57
N THR A 221 -0.88 5.44 12.13
CA THR A 221 -1.23 4.80 10.86
C THR A 221 -2.69 4.32 10.84
N HIS A 222 -3.22 3.88 11.98
CA HIS A 222 -4.60 3.42 12.09
C HIS A 222 -5.64 4.54 12.23
N LEU A 223 -5.27 5.66 12.81
CA LEU A 223 -6.19 6.77 13.10
C LEU A 223 -6.29 7.79 11.97
N THR A 224 -5.21 8.02 11.23
CA THR A 224 -5.11 9.05 10.21
C THR A 224 -5.17 8.51 8.78
N LEU A 225 -4.72 7.28 8.60
CA LEU A 225 -4.82 6.59 7.32
C LEU A 225 -5.95 5.55 7.45
N PRO A 226 -7.00 5.60 6.61
CA PRO A 226 -8.08 4.63 6.67
C PRO A 226 -7.57 3.27 6.20
N THR A 227 -6.85 2.60 7.08
CA THR A 227 -6.45 1.20 6.93
C THR A 227 -7.36 0.37 7.83
N LYS A 228 -8.10 -0.54 7.24
CA LYS A 228 -8.79 -1.58 8.00
C LYS A 228 -7.88 -2.73 8.24
#